data_9bfc388cc5af879240353b15873c238a
#
_entry.id   9bfc388cc5af879240353b15873c238a
#
_cell.length_a   1.000
_cell.length_b   1.000
_cell.length_c   1.000
_cell.angle_alpha   90.00
_cell.angle_beta   90.00
_cell.angle_gamma   90.00
#
_symmetry.space_group_name_H-M   'P 1'
#
loop_
_entity.id
_entity.type
_entity.pdbx_description
1 polymer ?
#
loop_
_entity_poly.entity_id
_entity_poly.type
_entity_poly.pdbx_seq_one_letter_code
_entity_poly.pdbx_strand_id
1 'polypeptide(L)'
;SAFLGMCHGMAHTIGALCHVAHGRTNSILLPYVIRYNGSIPEEPTSWPKYNKYVAPERYQEIAKNLGVNPGKTPEEGVENLAKAVEDYRDNKLGMNKSFQECGVDEDYFWSVLDQIGMRAYEDQCAPANPRIPQIEDMKDIAIAAYYGVSQAEGHKLRVQRQGEAATEEASERA
;
A
#
# COMPACT_ATOMS: atom_id res chain seq x y z
N SER A 1 -7.72 21.38 7.81
CA SER A 1 -8.02 19.94 7.88
C SER A 1 -7.14 19.20 6.89
N ALA A 2 -6.54 18.09 7.30
CA ALA A 2 -5.82 17.20 6.40
C ALA A 2 -6.84 16.32 5.66
N PHE A 3 -6.69 16.20 4.35
CA PHE A 3 -7.43 15.22 3.59
C PHE A 3 -6.89 13.82 3.88
N LEU A 4 -7.67 12.80 3.51
CA LEU A 4 -7.23 11.41 3.54
C LEU A 4 -6.25 11.17 2.37
N GLY A 5 -5.35 10.19 2.52
CA GLY A 5 -4.36 9.84 1.50
C GLY A 5 -4.69 8.54 0.76
N MET A 6 -3.68 7.99 0.07
CA MET A 6 -3.81 6.77 -0.74
C MET A 6 -4.34 5.56 0.04
N CYS A 7 -4.08 5.47 1.35
CA CYS A 7 -4.60 4.38 2.18
C CYS A 7 -6.13 4.28 2.07
N HIS A 8 -6.82 5.41 2.20
CA HIS A 8 -8.27 5.47 2.08
C HIS A 8 -8.75 5.29 0.63
N GLY A 9 -8.06 5.88 -0.37
CA GLY A 9 -8.41 5.65 -1.77
C GLY A 9 -8.35 4.18 -2.16
N MET A 10 -7.31 3.48 -1.74
CA MET A 10 -7.21 2.03 -1.92
C MET A 10 -8.27 1.27 -1.10
N ALA A 11 -8.53 1.69 0.14
CA ALA A 11 -9.51 1.03 1.00
C ALA A 11 -10.95 1.18 0.49
N HIS A 12 -11.31 2.31 -0.11
CA HIS A 12 -12.59 2.49 -0.77
C HIS A 12 -12.77 1.48 -1.91
N THR A 13 -11.76 1.38 -2.75
CA THR A 13 -11.81 0.52 -3.95
C THR A 13 -11.78 -0.96 -3.59
N ILE A 14 -10.79 -1.40 -2.80
CA ILE A 14 -10.66 -2.81 -2.41
C ILE A 14 -11.84 -3.24 -1.55
N GLY A 15 -12.26 -2.39 -0.59
CA GLY A 15 -13.42 -2.68 0.24
C GLY A 15 -14.70 -2.88 -0.56
N ALA A 16 -14.93 -2.05 -1.59
CA ALA A 16 -16.09 -2.17 -2.46
C ALA A 16 -16.03 -3.40 -3.39
N LEU A 17 -14.89 -3.68 -4.00
CA LEU A 17 -14.73 -4.79 -4.96
C LEU A 17 -14.63 -6.13 -4.24
N CYS A 18 -13.84 -6.22 -3.18
CA CYS A 18 -13.56 -7.48 -2.48
C CYS A 18 -14.45 -7.71 -1.26
N HIS A 19 -15.43 -6.83 -1.00
CA HIS A 19 -16.36 -6.92 0.13
C HIS A 19 -15.68 -7.02 1.51
N VAL A 20 -14.53 -6.37 1.67
CA VAL A 20 -13.82 -6.28 2.95
C VAL A 20 -14.23 -4.98 3.66
N ALA A 21 -14.58 -5.07 4.93
CA ALA A 21 -15.00 -3.91 5.72
C ALA A 21 -13.93 -2.80 5.70
N HIS A 22 -14.34 -1.55 5.49
CA HIS A 22 -13.47 -0.39 5.29
C HIS A 22 -12.36 -0.24 6.35
N GLY A 23 -12.71 -0.35 7.63
CA GLY A 23 -11.71 -0.26 8.72
C GLY A 23 -10.69 -1.39 8.67
N ARG A 24 -11.10 -2.61 8.29
CA ARG A 24 -10.21 -3.76 8.12
C ARG A 24 -9.29 -3.55 6.92
N THR A 25 -9.83 -3.08 5.80
CA THR A 25 -9.03 -2.75 4.61
C THR A 25 -7.96 -1.73 4.93
N ASN A 26 -8.33 -0.63 5.61
CA ASN A 26 -7.35 0.36 6.06
C ASN A 26 -6.28 -0.23 6.98
N SER A 27 -6.65 -1.10 7.93
CA SER A 27 -5.70 -1.69 8.88
C SER A 27 -4.69 -2.62 8.20
N ILE A 28 -5.09 -3.32 7.13
CA ILE A 28 -4.21 -4.16 6.32
C ILE A 28 -3.26 -3.28 5.49
N LEU A 29 -3.77 -2.22 4.86
CA LEU A 29 -3.00 -1.36 3.96
C LEU A 29 -2.04 -0.41 4.68
N LEU A 30 -2.37 0.03 5.90
CA LEU A 30 -1.66 1.11 6.59
C LEU A 30 -0.13 0.87 6.74
N PRO A 31 0.37 -0.32 7.12
CA PRO A 31 1.81 -0.56 7.20
C PRO A 31 2.53 -0.39 5.86
N TYR A 32 1.92 -0.82 4.77
CA TYR A 32 2.47 -0.66 3.41
C TYR A 32 2.53 0.81 3.00
N VAL A 33 1.47 1.55 3.29
CA VAL A 33 1.40 2.98 2.98
C VAL A 33 2.40 3.79 3.82
N ILE A 34 2.63 3.42 5.08
CA ILE A 34 3.67 4.03 5.92
C ILE A 34 5.04 3.84 5.25
N ARG A 35 5.38 2.63 4.83
CA ARG A 35 6.65 2.32 4.14
C ARG A 35 6.76 3.05 2.81
N TYR A 36 5.70 3.05 2.02
CA TYR A 36 5.66 3.75 0.73
C TYR A 36 5.89 5.25 0.89
N ASN A 37 5.13 5.90 1.76
CA ASN A 37 5.28 7.33 2.04
C ASN A 37 6.58 7.65 2.78
N GLY A 38 7.11 6.72 3.56
CA GLY A 38 8.36 6.86 4.30
C GLY A 38 9.62 6.65 3.47
N SER A 39 9.51 6.24 2.21
CA SER A 39 10.64 6.16 1.28
C SER A 39 10.78 7.47 0.49
N ILE A 40 12.03 7.90 0.28
CA ILE A 40 12.31 9.07 -0.55
C ILE A 40 12.03 8.69 -2.01
N PRO A 41 11.14 9.42 -2.71
CA PRO A 41 10.84 9.14 -4.11
C PRO A 41 12.05 9.48 -4.99
N GLU A 42 12.32 8.66 -6.00
CA GLU A 42 13.36 8.92 -7.00
C GLU A 42 13.00 10.10 -7.91
N GLU A 43 11.72 10.20 -8.25
CA GLU A 43 11.19 11.31 -9.05
C GLU A 43 10.62 12.41 -8.14
N PRO A 44 10.70 13.68 -8.54
CA PRO A 44 10.13 14.79 -7.79
C PRO A 44 8.64 14.56 -7.57
N THR A 45 8.22 14.59 -6.33
CA THR A 45 6.80 14.60 -6.05
C THR A 45 6.19 15.93 -6.48
N SER A 46 5.09 15.86 -7.09
CA SER A 46 4.36 16.74 -7.96
C SER A 46 4.11 18.19 -7.55
N TRP A 47 4.59 18.67 -6.45
CA TRP A 47 4.30 20.05 -6.10
C TRP A 47 5.58 20.85 -5.94
N PRO A 48 5.88 21.78 -6.86
CA PRO A 48 7.09 22.62 -6.82
C PRO A 48 7.20 23.49 -5.56
N LYS A 49 6.19 23.44 -4.70
CA LYS A 49 6.10 24.21 -3.49
C LYS A 49 6.97 23.68 -2.34
N TYR A 50 7.40 22.44 -2.41
CA TYR A 50 8.18 21.79 -1.36
C TYR A 50 9.60 21.51 -1.83
N ASN A 51 10.58 22.19 -1.24
CA ASN A 51 11.99 22.03 -1.57
C ASN A 51 12.59 20.73 -1.01
N LYS A 52 11.86 20.03 -0.14
CA LYS A 52 12.33 18.83 0.53
C LYS A 52 11.16 17.91 0.85
N TYR A 53 11.36 16.61 0.58
CA TYR A 53 10.45 15.58 1.03
C TYR A 53 10.75 15.24 2.50
N VAL A 54 9.79 15.41 3.38
CA VAL A 54 9.98 15.32 4.86
C VAL A 54 9.15 14.21 5.50
N ALA A 55 8.50 13.36 4.72
CA ALA A 55 7.64 12.33 5.29
C ALA A 55 8.42 11.30 6.15
N PRO A 56 9.64 10.85 5.79
CA PRO A 56 10.41 9.94 6.64
C PRO A 56 10.64 10.51 8.03
N GLU A 57 11.11 11.76 8.12
CA GLU A 57 11.35 12.43 9.40
C GLU A 57 10.07 12.62 10.22
N ARG A 58 8.93 12.87 9.54
CA ARG A 58 7.63 12.98 10.20
C ARG A 58 7.15 11.65 10.77
N TYR A 59 7.35 10.55 10.06
CA TYR A 59 7.03 9.22 10.58
C TYR A 59 7.94 8.82 11.75
N GLN A 60 9.22 9.19 11.72
CA GLN A 60 10.11 8.99 12.85
C GLN A 60 9.65 9.80 14.09
N GLU A 61 9.20 11.05 13.90
CA GLU A 61 8.62 11.87 14.96
C GLU A 61 7.34 11.24 15.53
N ILE A 62 6.46 10.72 14.67
CA ILE A 62 5.24 10.01 15.08
C ILE A 62 5.60 8.77 15.90
N ALA A 63 6.57 7.96 15.46
CA ALA A 63 7.04 6.79 16.19
C ALA A 63 7.47 7.19 17.61
N LYS A 64 8.31 8.23 17.73
CA LYS A 64 8.76 8.77 19.04
C LYS A 64 7.59 9.20 19.91
N ASN A 65 6.63 9.93 19.36
CA ASN A 65 5.47 10.45 20.11
C ASN A 65 4.53 9.35 20.59
N LEU A 66 4.47 8.22 19.87
CA LEU A 66 3.70 7.04 20.25
C LEU A 66 4.47 6.08 21.20
N GLY A 67 5.70 6.43 21.59
CA GLY A 67 6.53 5.56 22.43
C GLY A 67 7.13 4.35 21.68
N VAL A 68 7.08 4.38 20.35
CA VAL A 68 7.75 3.42 19.48
C VAL A 68 9.21 3.85 19.32
N ASN A 69 10.14 2.89 19.25
CA ASN A 69 11.55 3.20 19.02
C ASN A 69 11.70 3.99 17.70
N PRO A 70 12.17 5.25 17.75
CA PRO A 70 12.28 6.09 16.55
C PRO A 70 13.47 5.70 15.65
N GLY A 71 14.30 4.73 16.06
CA GLY A 71 15.53 4.40 15.35
C GLY A 71 16.58 5.52 15.40
N LYS A 72 17.70 5.28 14.73
CA LYS A 72 18.80 6.28 14.59
C LYS A 72 18.62 7.13 13.32
N THR A 73 17.94 6.59 12.33
CA THR A 73 17.65 7.27 11.04
C THR A 73 16.14 7.37 10.81
N PRO A 74 15.68 8.29 9.95
CA PRO A 74 14.28 8.37 9.57
C PRO A 74 13.74 7.05 9.00
N GLU A 75 14.52 6.33 8.20
CA GLU A 75 14.15 5.05 7.60
C GLU A 75 13.91 3.97 8.65
N GLU A 76 14.77 3.89 9.67
CA GLU A 76 14.55 3.01 10.82
C GLU A 76 13.28 3.37 11.58
N GLY A 77 13.01 4.66 11.74
CA GLY A 77 11.78 5.16 12.37
C GLY A 77 10.52 4.77 11.61
N VAL A 78 10.54 4.88 10.29
CA VAL A 78 9.46 4.45 9.40
C VAL A 78 9.19 2.95 9.57
N GLU A 79 10.23 2.13 9.50
CA GLU A 79 10.08 0.67 9.60
C GLU A 79 9.59 0.25 10.99
N ASN A 80 10.10 0.86 12.05
CA ASN A 80 9.66 0.58 13.41
C ASN A 80 8.21 0.99 13.64
N LEU A 81 7.77 2.12 13.06
CA LEU A 81 6.37 2.54 13.12
C LEU A 81 5.47 1.56 12.37
N ALA A 82 5.85 1.14 11.15
CA ALA A 82 5.07 0.18 10.37
C ALA A 82 4.93 -1.15 11.13
N LYS A 83 6.03 -1.67 11.70
CA LYS A 83 6.01 -2.89 12.53
C LYS A 83 5.15 -2.74 13.79
N ALA A 84 5.16 -1.58 14.43
CA ALA A 84 4.31 -1.33 15.59
C ALA A 84 2.81 -1.35 15.23
N VAL A 85 2.46 -0.84 14.04
CA VAL A 85 1.08 -0.92 13.51
C VAL A 85 0.71 -2.37 13.21
N GLU A 86 1.61 -3.14 12.59
CA GLU A 86 1.42 -4.58 12.34
C GLU A 86 1.21 -5.34 13.65
N ASP A 87 2.09 -5.14 14.64
CA ASP A 87 1.97 -5.79 15.95
C ASP A 87 0.65 -5.45 16.66
N TYR A 88 0.25 -4.18 16.60
CA TYR A 88 -1.02 -3.75 17.19
C TYR A 88 -2.22 -4.40 16.48
N ARG A 89 -2.24 -4.42 15.16
CA ARG A 89 -3.26 -5.09 14.36
C ARG A 89 -3.34 -6.59 14.67
N ASP A 90 -2.18 -7.25 14.64
CA ASP A 90 -2.09 -8.72 14.68
C ASP A 90 -2.26 -9.26 16.10
N ASN A 91 -1.57 -8.67 17.08
CA ASN A 91 -1.44 -9.22 18.41
C ASN A 91 -2.35 -8.55 19.46
N LYS A 92 -2.71 -7.27 19.26
CA LYS A 92 -3.62 -6.57 20.19
C LYS A 92 -5.07 -6.61 19.75
N LEU A 93 -5.32 -6.46 18.44
CA LEU A 93 -6.68 -6.47 17.90
C LEU A 93 -7.08 -7.83 17.30
N GLY A 94 -6.15 -8.74 17.05
CA GLY A 94 -6.42 -10.05 16.46
C GLY A 94 -7.09 -9.95 15.08
N MET A 95 -6.70 -8.95 14.28
CA MET A 95 -7.28 -8.71 12.96
C MET A 95 -6.52 -9.47 11.88
N ASN A 96 -7.17 -9.69 10.74
CA ASN A 96 -6.54 -10.30 9.57
C ASN A 96 -5.33 -9.47 9.09
N LYS A 97 -4.28 -10.17 8.66
CA LYS A 97 -3.01 -9.58 8.20
C LYS A 97 -3.00 -9.29 6.71
N SER A 98 -3.86 -9.97 5.96
CA SER A 98 -3.90 -9.92 4.50
C SER A 98 -5.34 -10.04 3.98
N PHE A 99 -5.54 -9.72 2.71
CA PHE A 99 -6.85 -9.92 2.07
C PHE A 99 -7.14 -11.40 1.81
N GLN A 100 -6.11 -12.22 1.63
CA GLN A 100 -6.24 -13.67 1.53
C GLN A 100 -6.82 -14.25 2.83
N GLU A 101 -6.33 -13.82 3.99
CA GLU A 101 -6.90 -14.21 5.28
C GLU A 101 -8.34 -13.69 5.50
N CYS A 102 -8.74 -12.66 4.79
CA CYS A 102 -10.14 -12.19 4.77
C CYS A 102 -11.05 -13.07 3.90
N GLY A 103 -10.52 -14.07 3.21
CA GLY A 103 -11.27 -14.96 2.34
C GLY A 103 -11.55 -14.39 0.96
N VAL A 104 -10.78 -13.37 0.52
CA VAL A 104 -10.88 -12.86 -0.85
C VAL A 104 -10.31 -13.91 -1.80
N ASP A 105 -11.12 -14.32 -2.78
CA ASP A 105 -10.72 -15.29 -3.79
C ASP A 105 -9.56 -14.75 -4.65
N GLU A 106 -8.56 -15.59 -4.93
CA GLU A 106 -7.34 -15.19 -5.60
C GLU A 106 -7.59 -14.83 -7.07
N ASP A 107 -8.32 -15.66 -7.79
CA ASP A 107 -8.58 -15.43 -9.22
C ASP A 107 -9.44 -14.18 -9.40
N TYR A 108 -10.43 -14.01 -8.53
CA TYR A 108 -11.23 -12.79 -8.51
C TYR A 108 -10.37 -11.55 -8.21
N PHE A 109 -9.50 -11.60 -7.18
CA PHE A 109 -8.62 -10.49 -6.84
C PHE A 109 -7.76 -10.07 -8.05
N TRP A 110 -7.13 -11.03 -8.71
CA TRP A 110 -6.32 -10.75 -9.89
C TRP A 110 -7.16 -10.20 -11.06
N SER A 111 -8.38 -10.68 -11.25
CA SER A 111 -9.28 -10.19 -12.31
C SER A 111 -9.68 -8.73 -12.14
N VAL A 112 -9.72 -8.23 -10.90
CA VAL A 112 -10.09 -6.83 -10.59
C VAL A 112 -8.89 -5.93 -10.27
N LEU A 113 -7.65 -6.42 -10.34
CA LEU A 113 -6.45 -5.70 -9.95
C LEU A 113 -6.26 -4.38 -10.70
N ASP A 114 -6.51 -4.37 -12.01
CA ASP A 114 -6.43 -3.17 -12.84
C ASP A 114 -7.48 -2.13 -12.42
N GLN A 115 -8.67 -2.57 -12.07
CA GLN A 115 -9.71 -1.70 -11.52
C GLN A 115 -9.31 -1.15 -10.15
N ILE A 116 -8.65 -1.97 -9.30
CA ILE A 116 -8.15 -1.53 -8.00
C ILE A 116 -7.15 -0.39 -8.20
N GLY A 117 -6.14 -0.58 -9.05
CA GLY A 117 -5.12 0.44 -9.31
C GLY A 117 -5.72 1.73 -9.86
N MET A 118 -6.54 1.64 -10.90
CA MET A 118 -7.13 2.81 -11.57
C MET A 118 -8.08 3.58 -10.65
N ARG A 119 -9.04 2.91 -10.03
CA ARG A 119 -10.04 3.57 -9.17
C ARG A 119 -9.43 4.16 -7.91
N ALA A 120 -8.39 3.50 -7.34
CA ALA A 120 -7.68 4.05 -6.20
C ALA A 120 -6.88 5.30 -6.58
N TYR A 121 -6.32 5.35 -7.78
CA TYR A 121 -5.63 6.53 -8.32
C TYR A 121 -6.61 7.70 -8.56
N GLU A 122 -7.79 7.43 -9.08
CA GLU A 122 -8.84 8.42 -9.36
C GLU A 122 -9.61 8.85 -8.09
N ASP A 123 -9.43 8.15 -6.96
CA ASP A 123 -10.14 8.48 -5.72
C ASP A 123 -9.74 9.87 -5.22
N GLN A 124 -10.75 10.63 -4.78
CA GLN A 124 -10.58 12.00 -4.27
C GLN A 124 -9.58 12.13 -3.11
N CYS A 125 -9.25 11.04 -2.43
CA CYS A 125 -8.30 11.02 -1.32
C CYS A 125 -6.84 10.93 -1.81
N ALA A 126 -6.58 10.36 -2.99
CA ALA A 126 -5.24 10.12 -3.51
C ALA A 126 -4.38 11.39 -3.66
N PRO A 127 -4.91 12.53 -4.16
CA PRO A 127 -4.12 13.76 -4.31
C PRO A 127 -3.58 14.35 -3.01
N ALA A 128 -4.15 13.97 -1.86
CA ALA A 128 -3.70 14.46 -0.55
C ALA A 128 -2.53 13.64 0.03
N ASN A 129 -2.11 12.58 -0.67
CA ASN A 129 -0.99 11.76 -0.21
C ASN A 129 0.33 12.55 -0.28
N PRO A 130 1.26 12.38 0.70
CA PRO A 130 2.55 13.08 0.69
C PRO A 130 3.40 12.82 -0.57
N ARG A 131 3.29 11.63 -1.11
CA ARG A 131 3.91 11.19 -2.36
C ARG A 131 2.80 10.82 -3.34
N ILE A 132 2.85 11.29 -4.58
CA ILE A 132 1.87 10.87 -5.59
C ILE A 132 2.14 9.43 -5.98
N PRO A 133 1.21 8.51 -5.69
CA PRO A 133 1.36 7.13 -6.10
C PRO A 133 1.07 6.99 -7.59
N GLN A 134 1.83 6.13 -8.26
CA GLN A 134 1.49 5.68 -9.59
C GLN A 134 0.47 4.52 -9.50
N ILE A 135 -0.25 4.28 -10.58
CA ILE A 135 -1.23 3.17 -10.64
C ILE A 135 -0.52 1.84 -10.33
N GLU A 136 0.68 1.66 -10.85
CA GLU A 136 1.48 0.44 -10.65
C GLU A 136 1.93 0.27 -9.19
N ASP A 137 2.27 1.37 -8.49
CA ASP A 137 2.57 1.32 -7.06
C ASP A 137 1.37 0.82 -6.24
N MET A 138 0.17 1.30 -6.59
CA MET A 138 -1.06 0.87 -5.92
C MET A 138 -1.37 -0.60 -6.17
N LYS A 139 -1.12 -1.11 -7.39
CA LYS A 139 -1.25 -2.54 -7.70
C LYS A 139 -0.24 -3.37 -6.91
N ASP A 140 1.02 -2.96 -6.87
CA ASP A 140 2.08 -3.65 -6.13
C ASP A 140 1.76 -3.72 -4.62
N ILE A 141 1.26 -2.62 -4.05
CA ILE A 141 0.81 -2.58 -2.65
C ILE A 141 -0.43 -3.47 -2.44
N ALA A 142 -1.38 -3.47 -3.36
CA ALA A 142 -2.57 -4.31 -3.25
C ALA A 142 -2.20 -5.80 -3.27
N ILE A 143 -1.28 -6.23 -4.15
CA ILE A 143 -0.78 -7.61 -4.21
C ILE A 143 -0.01 -7.95 -2.91
N ALA A 144 0.88 -7.07 -2.47
CA ALA A 144 1.62 -7.26 -1.22
C ALA A 144 0.67 -7.45 -0.02
N ALA A 145 -0.37 -6.63 0.06
CA ALA A 145 -1.39 -6.70 1.09
C ALA A 145 -2.32 -7.91 0.94
N TYR A 146 -2.50 -8.42 -0.29
CA TYR A 146 -3.25 -9.65 -0.53
C TYR A 146 -2.55 -10.87 0.07
N TYR A 147 -1.25 -11.02 -0.20
CA TYR A 147 -0.47 -12.16 0.26
C TYR A 147 0.21 -11.96 1.63
N GLY A 148 0.24 -10.75 2.17
CA GLY A 148 0.96 -10.44 3.41
C GLY A 148 2.48 -10.42 3.23
N VAL A 149 2.97 -10.01 2.04
CA VAL A 149 4.41 -9.95 1.68
C VAL A 149 4.89 -8.51 1.53
N SER A 150 6.17 -8.29 1.25
CA SER A 150 6.70 -6.95 0.99
C SER A 150 6.20 -6.37 -0.35
N GLN A 151 6.19 -5.04 -0.50
CA GLN A 151 5.82 -4.40 -1.77
C GLN A 151 6.74 -4.84 -2.92
N ALA A 152 8.04 -5.02 -2.66
CA ALA A 152 8.98 -5.52 -3.66
C ALA A 152 8.64 -6.94 -4.14
N GLU A 153 8.13 -7.79 -3.25
CA GLU A 153 7.63 -9.12 -3.61
C GLU A 153 6.32 -9.02 -4.40
N GLY A 154 5.41 -8.13 -4.00
CA GLY A 154 4.18 -7.84 -4.74
C GLY A 154 4.47 -7.41 -6.18
N HIS A 155 5.46 -6.54 -6.37
CA HIS A 155 5.96 -6.15 -7.70
C HIS A 155 6.42 -7.35 -8.53
N LYS A 156 7.24 -8.23 -7.97
CA LYS A 156 7.73 -9.43 -8.67
C LYS A 156 6.58 -10.35 -9.09
N LEU A 157 5.63 -10.59 -8.20
CA LEU A 157 4.44 -11.41 -8.49
C LEU A 157 3.62 -10.83 -9.64
N ARG A 158 3.45 -9.50 -9.67
CA ARG A 158 2.76 -8.83 -10.77
C ARG A 158 3.47 -9.02 -12.11
N VAL A 159 4.77 -8.75 -12.14
CA VAL A 159 5.57 -8.88 -13.36
C VAL A 159 5.59 -10.31 -13.89
N GLN A 160 5.72 -11.29 -12.99
CA GLN A 160 5.68 -12.71 -13.36
C GLN A 160 4.35 -13.08 -13.99
N ARG A 161 3.21 -12.76 -13.37
CA ARG A 161 1.89 -13.10 -13.88
C ARG A 161 1.57 -12.42 -15.23
N GLN A 162 2.02 -11.17 -15.40
CA GLN A 162 1.90 -10.48 -16.69
C GLN A 162 2.72 -11.16 -17.80
N GLY A 163 3.92 -11.67 -17.48
CA GLY A 163 4.75 -12.43 -18.42
C GLY A 163 4.12 -13.76 -18.81
N GLU A 164 3.52 -14.46 -17.87
CA GLU A 164 2.80 -15.73 -18.13
C GLU A 164 1.60 -15.51 -19.05
N ALA A 165 0.76 -14.51 -18.75
CA ALA A 165 -0.40 -14.17 -19.57
C ALA A 165 -0.02 -13.79 -21.03
N ALA A 166 1.05 -13.01 -21.21
CA ALA A 166 1.54 -12.65 -22.54
C ALA A 166 2.05 -13.87 -23.34
N THR A 167 2.59 -14.85 -22.64
CA THR A 167 3.09 -16.09 -23.27
C THR A 167 1.93 -17.00 -23.70
N GLU A 168 0.88 -17.10 -22.88
CA GLU A 168 -0.33 -17.86 -23.22
C GLU A 168 -1.06 -17.27 -24.42
N GLU A 169 -1.26 -15.94 -24.45
CA GLU A 169 -1.89 -15.27 -25.60
C GLU A 169 -1.08 -15.42 -26.90
N ALA A 170 0.26 -15.42 -26.81
CA ALA A 170 1.11 -15.63 -27.98
C ALA A 170 1.00 -17.09 -28.51
N SER A 171 0.83 -18.07 -27.61
CA SER A 171 0.67 -19.49 -27.97
C SER A 171 -0.70 -19.78 -28.59
N GLU A 172 -1.77 -19.10 -28.17
CA GLU A 172 -3.12 -19.27 -28.74
C GLU A 172 -3.27 -18.64 -30.14
N ARG A 173 -2.39 -17.70 -30.51
CA ARG A 173 -2.40 -17.04 -31.83
C ARG A 173 -1.50 -17.70 -32.85
N ALA A 174 -0.71 -18.71 -32.47
CA ALA A 174 0.23 -19.43 -33.33
C ALA A 174 -0.38 -20.73 -33.85
#